data_b500795db4f09d0daf2646b9bf1a2c5d
#
_entry.id   b500795db4f09d0daf2646b9bf1a2c5d
#
_cell.length_a   1.000
_cell.length_b   1.000
_cell.length_c   1.000
_cell.angle_alpha   90.00
_cell.angle_beta   90.00
_cell.angle_gamma   90.00
#
_symmetry.space_group_name_H-M   'P 1'
#
loop_
_entity.id
_entity.type
_entity.pdbx_description
1 polymer ?
#
loop_
_entity_poly.entity_id
_entity_poly.type
_entity_poly.pdbx_seq_one_letter_code
_entity_poly.pdbx_strand_id
1 'polypeptide(L)'
;MKITDLSDEHCASYFVCLEDWSEDMKDAGSHKESWCAGMKDKGMRVKMALDENKACGMIQYIPVEYSNVDGKDIYFIQCIWVHGHKKGIGNYQKKGIGKALLQAAENDARSMGAKGMAAWGISLPIWMKASWYKKQGYTKVDKDGVAVLLWKSFHEEAVAPKWIKQKKKPEKVDGKVMVTSFINGWCPAQNIVFERAKRASSEFGDAVEFHKIHTFDRKVFQEWGISDALFIDDKQVRTGPPPSYKKIRKKIARRVKRLSRQEKSGLPL
;
A
#
# COMPACT_ATOMS: atom_id res chain seq x y z
N MET A 1 17.77 -20.77 -7.57
CA MET A 1 16.77 -19.68 -7.53
C MET A 1 16.01 -19.65 -8.86
N LYS A 2 14.69 -19.58 -8.83
CA LYS A 2 13.77 -19.55 -10.01
C LYS A 2 12.80 -18.38 -9.86
N ILE A 3 12.49 -17.68 -10.97
CA ILE A 3 11.39 -16.70 -11.00
C ILE A 3 10.19 -17.37 -11.69
N THR A 4 9.02 -17.33 -11.04
CA THR A 4 7.79 -17.96 -11.53
C THR A 4 6.61 -17.00 -11.37
N ASP A 5 5.50 -17.29 -12.03
CA ASP A 5 4.21 -16.67 -11.68
C ASP A 5 3.76 -17.17 -10.30
N LEU A 6 2.88 -16.41 -9.65
CA LEU A 6 2.25 -16.81 -8.41
C LEU A 6 1.41 -18.07 -8.66
N SER A 7 1.69 -19.13 -7.91
CA SER A 7 0.89 -20.37 -7.88
C SER A 7 0.08 -20.44 -6.58
N ASP A 8 -0.95 -21.27 -6.56
CA ASP A 8 -1.81 -21.47 -5.39
C ASP A 8 -1.00 -21.90 -4.14
N GLU A 9 0.05 -22.70 -4.33
CA GLU A 9 0.97 -23.14 -3.27
C GLU A 9 1.61 -21.96 -2.52
N HIS A 10 1.84 -20.84 -3.21
CA HIS A 10 2.57 -19.68 -2.66
C HIS A 10 1.66 -18.51 -2.29
N CYS A 11 0.34 -18.64 -2.49
CA CYS A 11 -0.63 -17.58 -2.19
C CYS A 11 -0.60 -17.17 -0.71
N ALA A 12 -0.56 -18.14 0.21
CA ALA A 12 -0.52 -17.85 1.65
C ALA A 12 0.69 -16.98 2.03
N SER A 13 1.90 -17.33 1.55
CA SER A 13 3.11 -16.53 1.77
C SER A 13 3.03 -15.16 1.11
N TYR A 14 2.46 -15.08 -0.10
CA TYR A 14 2.25 -13.82 -0.81
C TYR A 14 1.28 -12.88 -0.08
N PHE A 15 0.19 -13.39 0.49
CA PHE A 15 -0.79 -12.56 1.20
C PHE A 15 -0.21 -11.88 2.44
N VAL A 16 0.78 -12.47 3.09
CA VAL A 16 1.50 -11.90 4.23
C VAL A 16 2.86 -11.30 3.87
N CYS A 17 3.08 -10.95 2.60
CA CYS A 17 4.35 -10.36 2.12
C CYS A 17 5.60 -11.17 2.50
N LEU A 18 5.53 -12.50 2.49
CA LEU A 18 6.60 -13.45 2.87
C LEU A 18 6.97 -13.37 4.38
N GLU A 19 6.12 -12.82 5.21
CA GLU A 19 6.36 -12.62 6.65
C GLU A 19 5.37 -13.44 7.49
N ASP A 20 5.20 -14.72 7.17
CA ASP A 20 4.33 -15.69 7.84
C ASP A 20 4.66 -15.89 9.33
N TRP A 21 5.89 -15.61 9.71
CA TRP A 21 6.39 -15.62 11.08
C TRP A 21 5.99 -14.38 11.91
N SER A 22 5.45 -13.34 11.29
CA SER A 22 5.18 -12.05 11.92
C SER A 22 3.79 -12.02 12.56
N GLU A 23 3.74 -11.82 13.87
CA GLU A 23 2.46 -11.60 14.57
C GLU A 23 1.74 -10.33 14.06
N ASP A 24 2.48 -9.31 13.65
CA ASP A 24 1.90 -8.10 13.06
C ASP A 24 1.13 -8.42 11.77
N MET A 25 1.60 -9.37 10.96
CA MET A 25 0.92 -9.78 9.73
C MET A 25 -0.41 -10.50 9.98
N LYS A 26 -0.57 -11.16 11.14
CA LYS A 26 -1.87 -11.75 11.55
C LYS A 26 -2.93 -10.67 11.76
N ASP A 27 -2.54 -9.46 12.15
CA ASP A 27 -3.45 -8.31 12.28
C ASP A 27 -3.94 -7.77 10.91
N ALA A 28 -3.33 -8.17 9.79
CA ALA A 28 -3.66 -7.62 8.48
C ALA A 28 -5.02 -8.10 7.92
N GLY A 29 -5.59 -9.18 8.46
CA GLY A 29 -6.82 -9.78 7.96
C GLY A 29 -6.71 -10.33 6.53
N SER A 30 -7.83 -10.73 5.95
CA SER A 30 -7.93 -11.32 4.61
C SER A 30 -8.04 -10.29 3.47
N HIS A 31 -7.78 -9.01 3.74
CA HIS A 31 -7.97 -7.94 2.76
C HIS A 31 -7.16 -8.14 1.48
N LYS A 32 -5.89 -8.58 1.60
CA LYS A 32 -5.03 -8.79 0.42
C LYS A 32 -5.50 -9.98 -0.42
N GLU A 33 -6.01 -11.02 0.21
CA GLU A 33 -6.62 -12.16 -0.48
C GLU A 33 -7.86 -11.72 -1.27
N SER A 34 -8.79 -11.00 -0.62
CA SER A 34 -9.99 -10.46 -1.25
C SER A 34 -9.65 -9.49 -2.39
N TRP A 35 -8.66 -8.62 -2.18
CA TRP A 35 -8.16 -7.71 -3.21
C TRP A 35 -7.57 -8.47 -4.40
N CYS A 36 -6.75 -9.49 -4.14
CA CYS A 36 -6.13 -10.34 -5.17
C CYS A 36 -7.21 -11.03 -6.01
N ALA A 37 -8.22 -11.64 -5.38
CA ALA A 37 -9.35 -12.25 -6.08
C ALA A 37 -10.07 -11.26 -7.01
N GLY A 38 -10.35 -10.05 -6.53
CA GLY A 38 -11.00 -9.00 -7.32
C GLY A 38 -10.14 -8.37 -8.41
N MET A 39 -8.81 -8.56 -8.37
CA MET A 39 -7.87 -8.01 -9.36
C MET A 39 -7.37 -9.04 -10.36
N LYS A 40 -7.60 -10.33 -10.13
CA LYS A 40 -7.12 -11.43 -10.99
C LYS A 40 -7.53 -11.23 -12.45
N ASP A 41 -8.81 -11.00 -12.67
CA ASP A 41 -9.37 -10.82 -14.03
C ASP A 41 -9.17 -9.39 -14.59
N LYS A 42 -8.57 -8.49 -13.81
CA LYS A 42 -8.24 -7.11 -14.21
C LYS A 42 -6.78 -6.95 -14.64
N GLY A 43 -6.09 -8.06 -14.87
CA GLY A 43 -4.71 -8.04 -15.37
C GLY A 43 -3.63 -7.85 -14.29
N MET A 44 -3.96 -8.08 -13.01
CA MET A 44 -2.93 -8.13 -11.96
C MET A 44 -1.95 -9.27 -12.22
N ARG A 45 -0.68 -8.98 -12.01
CA ARG A 45 0.42 -9.93 -12.17
C ARG A 45 1.29 -9.97 -10.94
N VAL A 46 1.79 -11.15 -10.62
CA VAL A 46 2.75 -11.37 -9.52
C VAL A 46 3.83 -12.33 -9.99
N LYS A 47 5.10 -11.95 -9.86
CA LYS A 47 6.23 -12.88 -10.00
C LYS A 47 6.82 -13.17 -8.62
N MET A 48 7.11 -14.43 -8.39
CA MET A 48 7.72 -14.95 -7.16
C MET A 48 9.15 -15.40 -7.43
N ALA A 49 10.06 -15.07 -6.51
CA ALA A 49 11.39 -15.66 -6.49
C ALA A 49 11.40 -16.83 -5.53
N LEU A 50 11.77 -18.00 -6.02
CA LEU A 50 11.82 -19.24 -5.24
C LEU A 50 13.26 -19.73 -5.10
N ASP A 51 13.64 -20.11 -3.90
CA ASP A 51 14.88 -20.82 -3.59
C ASP A 51 14.54 -22.14 -2.91
N GLU A 52 14.89 -23.27 -3.52
CA GLU A 52 14.46 -24.60 -3.05
C GLU A 52 12.96 -24.68 -2.73
N ASN A 53 12.13 -24.16 -3.62
CA ASN A 53 10.67 -24.03 -3.50
C ASN A 53 10.16 -23.10 -2.39
N LYS A 54 11.05 -22.35 -1.70
CA LYS A 54 10.65 -21.36 -0.70
C LYS A 54 10.57 -19.98 -1.31
N ALA A 55 9.45 -19.27 -1.11
CA ALA A 55 9.24 -17.94 -1.61
C ALA A 55 10.15 -16.94 -0.86
N CYS A 56 11.16 -16.41 -1.54
CA CYS A 56 12.14 -15.49 -0.96
C CYS A 56 12.06 -14.05 -1.51
N GLY A 57 11.23 -13.81 -2.51
CA GLY A 57 10.98 -12.50 -3.08
C GLY A 57 9.69 -12.49 -3.90
N MET A 58 9.12 -11.30 -4.07
CA MET A 58 7.93 -11.09 -4.91
C MET A 58 7.96 -9.71 -5.57
N ILE A 59 7.29 -9.59 -6.71
CA ILE A 59 6.92 -8.33 -7.33
C ILE A 59 5.46 -8.40 -7.77
N GLN A 60 4.69 -7.35 -7.44
CA GLN A 60 3.27 -7.22 -7.76
C GLN A 60 3.08 -5.98 -8.62
N TYR A 61 2.41 -6.13 -9.76
CA TYR A 61 2.13 -5.04 -10.68
C TYR A 61 0.76 -5.20 -11.34
N ILE A 62 0.15 -4.09 -11.69
CA ILE A 62 -1.21 -4.01 -12.23
C ILE A 62 -1.26 -3.05 -13.41
N PRO A 63 -2.23 -3.18 -14.31
CA PRO A 63 -2.50 -2.14 -15.30
C PRO A 63 -2.74 -0.81 -14.58
N VAL A 64 -2.19 0.27 -15.13
CA VAL A 64 -2.20 1.60 -14.49
C VAL A 64 -3.61 2.10 -14.18
N GLU A 65 -4.60 1.69 -14.97
CA GLU A 65 -6.01 2.05 -14.83
C GLU A 65 -6.60 1.65 -13.47
N TYR A 66 -6.02 0.64 -12.81
CA TYR A 66 -6.44 0.17 -11.49
C TYR A 66 -5.55 0.66 -10.35
N SER A 67 -4.56 1.49 -10.67
CA SER A 67 -3.59 2.01 -9.70
C SER A 67 -3.97 3.41 -9.18
N ASN A 68 -3.17 3.93 -8.29
CA ASN A 68 -3.23 5.32 -7.82
C ASN A 68 -2.42 6.29 -8.71
N VAL A 69 -2.14 5.87 -9.94
CA VAL A 69 -1.41 6.63 -10.95
C VAL A 69 -2.30 6.87 -12.15
N ASP A 70 -2.24 8.05 -12.71
CA ASP A 70 -2.85 8.40 -13.99
C ASP A 70 -1.84 8.11 -15.11
N GLY A 71 -2.24 7.31 -16.08
CA GLY A 71 -1.41 6.86 -17.18
C GLY A 71 -2.21 6.02 -18.16
N LYS A 72 -1.56 5.59 -19.25
CA LYS A 72 -2.21 4.81 -20.30
C LYS A 72 -1.25 3.77 -20.87
N ASP A 73 -1.76 2.57 -21.13
CA ASP A 73 -1.02 1.47 -21.79
C ASP A 73 0.26 1.08 -21.04
N ILE A 74 0.32 1.23 -19.72
CA ILE A 74 1.47 0.88 -18.89
C ILE A 74 1.06 0.04 -17.67
N TYR A 75 2.02 -0.66 -17.08
CA TYR A 75 1.86 -1.31 -15.79
C TYR A 75 2.46 -0.48 -14.66
N PHE A 76 1.87 -0.57 -13.48
CA PHE A 76 2.35 0.06 -12.25
C PHE A 76 2.78 -1.00 -11.24
N ILE A 77 4.04 -0.93 -10.82
CA ILE A 77 4.59 -1.78 -9.76
C ILE A 77 4.09 -1.25 -8.42
N GLN A 78 3.19 -1.98 -7.78
CA GLN A 78 2.68 -1.65 -6.44
C GLN A 78 3.69 -2.01 -5.36
N CYS A 79 4.33 -3.18 -5.49
CA CYS A 79 5.29 -3.67 -4.51
C CYS A 79 6.36 -4.53 -5.17
N ILE A 80 7.59 -4.39 -4.69
CA ILE A 80 8.67 -5.35 -4.89
C ILE A 80 9.30 -5.60 -3.52
N TRP A 81 9.39 -6.85 -3.11
CA TRP A 81 9.91 -7.22 -1.81
C TRP A 81 10.83 -8.45 -1.92
N VAL A 82 11.97 -8.37 -1.28
CA VAL A 82 12.88 -9.51 -1.08
C VAL A 82 13.07 -9.67 0.42
N HIS A 83 12.81 -10.87 0.93
CA HIS A 83 12.85 -11.16 2.35
C HIS A 83 14.20 -10.74 2.96
N GLY A 84 14.16 -9.83 3.92
CA GLY A 84 15.34 -9.17 4.50
C GLY A 84 15.52 -9.39 6.00
N HIS A 85 14.65 -10.19 6.61
CA HIS A 85 14.69 -10.48 8.04
C HIS A 85 15.58 -11.68 8.33
N LYS A 86 16.14 -11.74 9.55
CA LYS A 86 16.86 -12.94 10.04
C LYS A 86 15.90 -14.06 10.41
N LYS A 87 14.65 -13.71 10.80
CA LYS A 87 13.56 -14.66 11.10
C LYS A 87 12.95 -15.21 9.81
N GLY A 88 12.12 -16.24 9.94
CA GLY A 88 11.49 -16.91 8.81
C GLY A 88 12.53 -17.62 7.96
N ILE A 89 12.47 -17.42 6.63
CA ILE A 89 13.39 -18.05 5.66
C ILE A 89 14.81 -17.46 5.65
N GLY A 90 15.09 -16.42 6.44
CA GLY A 90 16.40 -15.75 6.47
C GLY A 90 16.53 -14.59 5.48
N ASN A 91 17.70 -13.93 5.48
CA ASN A 91 17.94 -12.74 4.69
C ASN A 91 18.41 -13.09 3.25
N TYR A 92 17.60 -12.75 2.28
CA TYR A 92 17.84 -12.94 0.84
C TYR A 92 18.22 -11.63 0.11
N GLN A 93 18.31 -10.51 0.80
CA GLN A 93 18.67 -9.23 0.19
C GLN A 93 20.12 -9.21 -0.31
N LYS A 94 20.41 -8.32 -1.26
CA LYS A 94 21.73 -8.12 -1.88
C LYS A 94 22.25 -9.31 -2.72
N LYS A 95 21.41 -10.28 -3.05
CA LYS A 95 21.72 -11.45 -3.90
C LYS A 95 21.24 -11.28 -5.35
N GLY A 96 20.89 -10.08 -5.80
CA GLY A 96 20.40 -9.81 -7.16
C GLY A 96 18.91 -10.12 -7.39
N ILE A 97 18.20 -10.70 -6.42
CA ILE A 97 16.80 -11.17 -6.56
C ILE A 97 15.85 -10.05 -6.98
N GLY A 98 15.96 -8.87 -6.36
CA GLY A 98 15.11 -7.73 -6.74
C GLY A 98 15.29 -7.31 -8.19
N LYS A 99 16.52 -7.36 -8.72
CA LYS A 99 16.79 -7.08 -10.15
C LYS A 99 16.18 -8.16 -11.05
N ALA A 100 16.29 -9.43 -10.68
CA ALA A 100 15.70 -10.54 -11.45
C ALA A 100 14.17 -10.46 -11.48
N LEU A 101 13.53 -10.15 -10.34
CA LEU A 101 12.08 -9.93 -10.26
C LEU A 101 11.63 -8.75 -11.13
N LEU A 102 12.34 -7.62 -11.07
CA LEU A 102 12.02 -6.45 -11.88
C LEU A 102 12.14 -6.77 -13.38
N GLN A 103 13.23 -7.43 -13.79
CA GLN A 103 13.43 -7.82 -15.18
C GLN A 103 12.34 -8.77 -15.67
N ALA A 104 11.92 -9.74 -14.83
CA ALA A 104 10.84 -10.65 -15.16
C ALA A 104 9.51 -9.92 -15.35
N ALA A 105 9.20 -8.94 -14.47
CA ALA A 105 8.00 -8.12 -14.57
C ALA A 105 8.02 -7.20 -15.81
N GLU A 106 9.18 -6.59 -16.13
CA GLU A 106 9.34 -5.77 -17.34
C GLU A 106 9.13 -6.60 -18.62
N ASN A 107 9.71 -7.80 -18.67
CA ASN A 107 9.56 -8.70 -19.82
C ASN A 107 8.10 -9.15 -19.97
N ASP A 108 7.45 -9.49 -18.87
CA ASP A 108 6.04 -9.90 -18.86
C ASP A 108 5.13 -8.74 -19.31
N ALA A 109 5.32 -7.52 -18.82
CA ALA A 109 4.58 -6.36 -19.25
C ALA A 109 4.77 -6.04 -20.75
N ARG A 110 6.01 -6.16 -21.27
CA ARG A 110 6.30 -6.00 -22.71
C ARG A 110 5.58 -7.05 -23.55
N SER A 111 5.56 -8.31 -23.10
CA SER A 111 4.89 -9.40 -23.84
C SER A 111 3.37 -9.20 -23.93
N MET A 112 2.80 -8.44 -22.99
CA MET A 112 1.39 -8.02 -22.98
C MET A 112 1.14 -6.71 -23.76
N GLY A 113 2.14 -6.15 -24.44
CA GLY A 113 2.00 -4.94 -25.24
C GLY A 113 2.06 -3.63 -24.44
N ALA A 114 2.50 -3.66 -23.18
CA ALA A 114 2.65 -2.45 -22.40
C ALA A 114 3.71 -1.51 -22.99
N LYS A 115 3.38 -0.21 -23.10
CA LYS A 115 4.28 0.83 -23.61
C LYS A 115 5.27 1.33 -22.56
N GLY A 116 5.17 0.89 -21.31
CA GLY A 116 6.05 1.29 -20.22
C GLY A 116 5.68 0.64 -18.90
N MET A 117 6.51 0.90 -17.90
CA MET A 117 6.27 0.45 -16.53
C MET A 117 6.59 1.58 -15.54
N ALA A 118 5.64 1.86 -14.66
CA ALA A 118 5.82 2.81 -13.58
C ALA A 118 6.09 2.08 -12.26
N ALA A 119 6.79 2.77 -11.36
CA ALA A 119 7.09 2.30 -10.02
C ALA A 119 7.10 3.48 -9.05
N TRP A 120 7.06 3.20 -7.77
CA TRP A 120 7.22 4.22 -6.76
C TRP A 120 8.36 3.89 -5.80
N GLY A 121 8.89 4.94 -5.20
CA GLY A 121 9.92 4.81 -4.20
C GLY A 121 9.97 6.03 -3.29
N ILE A 122 10.71 5.92 -2.20
CA ILE A 122 10.90 7.00 -1.24
C ILE A 122 12.20 7.74 -1.55
N SER A 123 12.16 9.08 -1.49
CA SER A 123 13.34 9.93 -1.73
C SER A 123 14.41 9.81 -0.65
N LEU A 124 14.06 9.27 0.52
CA LEU A 124 14.97 9.05 1.65
C LEU A 124 15.73 7.71 1.53
N PRO A 125 16.93 7.57 2.12
CA PRO A 125 17.76 6.36 2.00
C PRO A 125 17.31 5.23 2.94
N ILE A 126 15.99 5.06 3.10
CA ILE A 126 15.38 4.03 3.94
C ILE A 126 14.75 2.93 3.08
N TRP A 127 13.59 2.44 3.41
CA TRP A 127 12.85 1.42 2.70
C TRP A 127 12.36 1.93 1.32
N MET A 128 12.21 1.04 0.32
CA MET A 128 11.73 1.36 -1.05
C MET A 128 12.44 2.56 -1.70
N LYS A 129 13.77 2.51 -1.78
CA LYS A 129 14.56 3.64 -2.27
C LYS A 129 14.27 3.97 -3.75
N ALA A 130 13.84 5.19 -4.05
CA ALA A 130 13.71 5.67 -5.43
C ALA A 130 15.03 5.57 -6.22
N SER A 131 16.18 5.74 -5.53
CA SER A 131 17.51 5.61 -6.14
C SER A 131 17.80 4.20 -6.67
N TRP A 132 17.16 3.16 -6.11
CA TRP A 132 17.32 1.79 -6.61
C TRP A 132 16.71 1.63 -7.99
N TYR A 133 15.48 2.13 -8.20
CA TYR A 133 14.83 2.11 -9.52
C TYR A 133 15.59 2.95 -10.56
N LYS A 134 16.16 4.10 -10.16
CA LYS A 134 16.98 4.91 -11.06
C LYS A 134 18.18 4.13 -11.60
N LYS A 135 18.83 3.31 -10.75
CA LYS A 135 19.91 2.40 -11.17
C LYS A 135 19.46 1.30 -12.13
N GLN A 136 18.14 1.03 -12.23
CA GLN A 136 17.55 0.08 -13.18
C GLN A 136 17.00 0.79 -14.44
N GLY A 137 17.31 2.06 -14.65
CA GLY A 137 16.93 2.82 -15.84
C GLY A 137 15.58 3.52 -15.76
N TYR A 138 15.00 3.61 -14.55
CA TYR A 138 13.78 4.41 -14.33
C TYR A 138 14.11 5.89 -14.14
N THR A 139 13.31 6.76 -14.72
CA THR A 139 13.41 8.21 -14.54
C THR A 139 12.31 8.71 -13.61
N LYS A 140 12.58 9.76 -12.84
CA LYS A 140 11.58 10.42 -12.02
C LYS A 140 10.66 11.25 -12.91
N VAL A 141 9.35 11.13 -12.72
CA VAL A 141 8.33 11.88 -13.47
C VAL A 141 7.40 12.71 -12.59
N ASP A 142 7.16 12.29 -11.34
CA ASP A 142 6.32 13.07 -10.41
C ASP A 142 6.77 12.84 -8.96
N LYS A 143 6.23 13.64 -8.03
CA LYS A 143 6.50 13.55 -6.60
C LYS A 143 5.29 13.98 -5.78
N ASP A 144 5.01 13.23 -4.70
CA ASP A 144 4.07 13.60 -3.66
C ASP A 144 4.73 13.40 -2.28
N GLY A 145 5.01 14.50 -1.59
CA GLY A 145 5.77 14.47 -0.34
C GLY A 145 7.13 13.79 -0.52
N VAL A 146 7.33 12.67 0.17
CA VAL A 146 8.53 11.82 0.06
C VAL A 146 8.40 10.72 -0.99
N ALA A 147 7.20 10.46 -1.49
CA ALA A 147 6.94 9.47 -2.52
C ALA A 147 7.32 10.03 -3.90
N VAL A 148 8.12 9.27 -4.63
CA VAL A 148 8.59 9.60 -5.98
C VAL A 148 7.98 8.62 -6.95
N LEU A 149 7.32 9.11 -7.98
CA LEU A 149 6.89 8.31 -9.11
C LEU A 149 8.04 8.22 -10.12
N LEU A 150 8.37 6.99 -10.46
CA LEU A 150 9.38 6.67 -11.44
C LEU A 150 8.74 5.86 -12.56
N TRP A 151 9.31 5.96 -13.75
CA TRP A 151 8.85 5.16 -14.86
C TRP A 151 9.97 4.83 -15.84
N LYS A 152 9.76 3.81 -16.63
CA LYS A 152 10.61 3.39 -17.73
C LYS A 152 9.75 3.19 -18.96
N SER A 153 10.02 3.97 -20.01
CA SER A 153 9.37 3.80 -21.30
C SER A 153 9.87 2.52 -21.97
N PHE A 154 8.97 1.84 -22.65
CA PHE A 154 9.27 0.70 -23.52
C PHE A 154 9.05 1.04 -24.99
N HIS A 155 8.38 2.15 -25.27
CA HIS A 155 8.02 2.60 -26.62
C HIS A 155 8.15 4.12 -26.72
N GLU A 156 8.47 4.64 -27.90
CA GLU A 156 8.66 6.08 -28.12
C GLU A 156 7.39 6.90 -27.87
N GLU A 157 6.22 6.34 -28.21
CA GLU A 157 4.92 6.99 -27.98
C GLU A 157 4.41 6.90 -26.54
N ALA A 158 5.16 6.30 -25.63
CA ALA A 158 4.71 6.14 -24.24
C ALA A 158 4.67 7.50 -23.53
N VAL A 159 3.57 7.76 -22.83
CA VAL A 159 3.35 9.01 -22.09
C VAL A 159 3.71 8.79 -20.61
N ALA A 160 4.48 9.71 -20.06
CA ALA A 160 4.87 9.65 -18.65
C ALA A 160 3.66 9.78 -17.72
N PRO A 161 3.51 8.88 -16.74
CA PRO A 161 2.39 8.89 -15.79
C PRO A 161 2.52 10.00 -14.75
N LYS A 162 1.41 10.28 -14.04
CA LYS A 162 1.35 11.25 -12.94
C LYS A 162 0.64 10.63 -11.73
N TRP A 163 0.93 11.12 -10.52
CA TRP A 163 0.15 10.78 -9.35
C TRP A 163 -1.28 11.30 -9.43
N ILE A 164 -2.25 10.46 -9.12
CA ILE A 164 -3.59 10.93 -8.76
C ILE A 164 -3.51 11.45 -7.34
N LYS A 165 -3.64 12.78 -7.19
CA LYS A 165 -3.47 13.45 -5.90
C LYS A 165 -4.77 13.46 -5.10
N GLN A 166 -4.63 13.59 -3.79
CA GLN A 166 -5.75 13.78 -2.88
C GLN A 166 -6.58 14.99 -3.31
N LYS A 167 -7.91 14.82 -3.42
CA LYS A 167 -8.87 15.84 -3.86
C LYS A 167 -9.64 16.44 -2.69
N LYS A 168 -9.94 15.64 -1.66
CA LYS A 168 -10.68 16.05 -0.47
C LYS A 168 -10.19 15.26 0.75
N LYS A 169 -10.61 15.63 1.92
CA LYS A 169 -10.33 14.95 3.20
C LYS A 169 -11.63 14.74 3.97
N PRO A 170 -11.67 13.79 4.93
CA PRO A 170 -12.81 13.65 5.84
C PRO A 170 -13.06 14.93 6.61
N GLU A 171 -14.33 15.20 6.87
CA GLU A 171 -14.77 16.33 7.68
C GLU A 171 -14.83 15.94 9.16
N LYS A 172 -14.71 16.92 10.01
CA LYS A 172 -14.98 16.81 11.43
C LYS A 172 -16.49 16.92 11.66
N VAL A 173 -17.02 16.11 12.56
CA VAL A 173 -18.42 16.17 12.98
C VAL A 173 -18.48 16.61 14.44
N ASP A 174 -19.48 17.42 14.78
CA ASP A 174 -19.66 17.90 16.15
C ASP A 174 -20.20 16.78 17.06
N GLY A 175 -19.79 16.79 18.31
CA GLY A 175 -20.25 15.84 19.33
C GLY A 175 -19.61 14.44 19.24
N LYS A 176 -18.83 14.12 18.21
CA LYS A 176 -18.17 12.81 18.06
C LYS A 176 -16.76 12.93 17.50
N VAL A 177 -15.93 11.94 17.79
CA VAL A 177 -14.63 11.78 17.14
C VAL A 177 -14.81 10.87 15.94
N MET A 178 -14.51 11.37 14.75
CA MET A 178 -14.58 10.63 13.51
C MET A 178 -13.25 9.92 13.27
N VAL A 179 -13.28 8.60 13.09
CA VAL A 179 -12.12 7.81 12.67
C VAL A 179 -12.38 7.25 11.29
N THR A 180 -11.80 7.86 10.26
CA THR A 180 -12.01 7.44 8.87
C THR A 180 -10.78 6.70 8.36
N SER A 181 -10.98 5.45 7.94
CA SER A 181 -9.91 4.63 7.38
C SER A 181 -10.20 4.26 5.93
N PHE A 182 -9.32 4.73 5.05
CA PHE A 182 -9.29 4.35 3.64
C PHE A 182 -8.51 3.06 3.51
N ILE A 183 -9.07 2.08 2.81
CA ILE A 183 -8.45 0.79 2.58
C ILE A 183 -8.62 0.35 1.13
N ASN A 184 -7.50 0.12 0.45
CA ASN A 184 -7.48 -0.50 -0.87
C ASN A 184 -7.40 -2.02 -0.76
N GLY A 185 -6.60 -2.53 0.16
CA GLY A 185 -6.47 -3.96 0.46
C GLY A 185 -5.19 -4.61 -0.04
N TRP A 186 -4.50 -4.06 -1.03
CA TRP A 186 -3.31 -4.69 -1.64
C TRP A 186 -2.10 -4.82 -0.71
N CYS A 187 -1.98 -3.94 0.29
CA CYS A 187 -0.79 -3.84 1.15
C CYS A 187 -1.09 -4.28 2.59
N PRO A 188 -0.55 -5.42 3.07
CA PRO A 188 -0.77 -5.86 4.45
C PRO A 188 -0.38 -4.83 5.50
N ALA A 189 0.69 -4.05 5.28
CA ALA A 189 1.08 -2.99 6.20
C ALA A 189 0.00 -1.91 6.38
N GLN A 190 -0.75 -1.58 5.33
CA GLN A 190 -1.89 -0.66 5.41
C GLN A 190 -3.13 -1.35 6.01
N ASN A 191 -3.35 -2.61 5.68
CA ASN A 191 -4.43 -3.41 6.26
C ASN A 191 -4.30 -3.55 7.78
N ILE A 192 -3.08 -3.72 8.30
CA ILE A 192 -2.79 -3.69 9.74
C ILE A 192 -3.23 -2.36 10.38
N VAL A 193 -2.99 -1.23 9.72
CA VAL A 193 -3.42 0.08 10.22
C VAL A 193 -4.93 0.18 10.32
N PHE A 194 -5.62 -0.31 9.28
CA PHE A 194 -7.08 -0.36 9.25
C PHE A 194 -7.65 -1.22 10.39
N GLU A 195 -7.19 -2.46 10.55
CA GLU A 195 -7.71 -3.37 11.58
C GLU A 195 -7.42 -2.85 13.00
N ARG A 196 -6.23 -2.30 13.22
CA ARG A 196 -5.88 -1.66 14.50
C ARG A 196 -6.74 -0.43 14.80
N ALA A 197 -7.03 0.37 13.78
CA ALA A 197 -7.89 1.55 13.94
C ALA A 197 -9.33 1.15 14.24
N LYS A 198 -9.89 0.17 13.51
CA LYS A 198 -11.22 -0.38 13.75
C LYS A 198 -11.36 -0.89 15.18
N ARG A 199 -10.44 -1.75 15.63
CA ARG A 199 -10.43 -2.31 16.99
C ARG A 199 -10.25 -1.23 18.06
N ALA A 200 -9.36 -0.24 17.82
CA ALA A 200 -9.16 0.83 18.77
C ALA A 200 -10.36 1.76 18.90
N SER A 201 -11.11 1.99 17.80
CA SER A 201 -12.30 2.82 17.81
C SER A 201 -13.44 2.20 18.62
N SER A 202 -13.63 0.87 18.52
CA SER A 202 -14.72 0.17 19.23
C SER A 202 -14.63 0.24 20.76
N GLU A 203 -13.44 0.56 21.31
CA GLU A 203 -13.28 0.71 22.76
C GLU A 203 -13.91 1.99 23.34
N PHE A 204 -14.30 2.94 22.50
CA PHE A 204 -14.81 4.24 22.95
C PHE A 204 -16.32 4.40 22.80
N GLY A 205 -17.04 3.35 22.38
CA GLY A 205 -18.49 3.36 22.23
C GLY A 205 -18.97 4.55 21.39
N ASP A 206 -20.03 5.22 21.85
CA ASP A 206 -20.70 6.31 21.13
C ASP A 206 -19.87 7.57 20.96
N ALA A 207 -18.75 7.71 21.70
CA ALA A 207 -17.86 8.86 21.57
C ALA A 207 -17.03 8.84 20.27
N VAL A 208 -16.96 7.67 19.59
CA VAL A 208 -16.17 7.50 18.37
C VAL A 208 -17.00 6.81 17.30
N GLU A 209 -17.04 7.41 16.12
CA GLU A 209 -17.63 6.81 14.94
C GLU A 209 -16.53 6.36 13.96
N PHE A 210 -16.56 5.08 13.56
CA PHE A 210 -15.59 4.50 12.65
C PHE A 210 -16.16 4.38 11.23
N HIS A 211 -15.56 5.09 10.30
CA HIS A 211 -15.92 5.06 8.88
C HIS A 211 -14.88 4.29 8.07
N LYS A 212 -15.34 3.27 7.36
CA LYS A 212 -14.57 2.52 6.39
C LYS A 212 -14.86 3.02 4.98
N ILE A 213 -13.82 3.42 4.24
CA ILE A 213 -13.93 3.82 2.84
C ILE A 213 -13.12 2.85 1.99
N HIS A 214 -13.82 2.08 1.16
CA HIS A 214 -13.22 1.10 0.25
C HIS A 214 -12.74 1.76 -1.03
N THR A 215 -11.44 1.95 -1.16
CA THR A 215 -10.79 2.56 -2.32
C THR A 215 -10.35 1.55 -3.38
N PHE A 216 -10.64 0.26 -3.16
CA PHE A 216 -10.63 -0.74 -4.23
C PHE A 216 -11.66 -0.41 -5.31
N ASP A 217 -12.81 0.17 -4.93
CA ASP A 217 -13.73 0.76 -5.88
C ASP A 217 -13.08 1.98 -6.56
N ARG A 218 -12.93 1.89 -7.89
CA ARG A 218 -12.26 2.91 -8.68
C ARG A 218 -12.96 4.28 -8.62
N LYS A 219 -14.29 4.31 -8.55
CA LYS A 219 -15.07 5.56 -8.45
C LYS A 219 -14.81 6.23 -7.12
N VAL A 220 -14.84 5.46 -6.02
CA VAL A 220 -14.52 5.95 -4.68
C VAL A 220 -13.09 6.46 -4.61
N PHE A 221 -12.13 5.71 -5.16
CA PHE A 221 -10.74 6.17 -5.23
C PHE A 221 -10.61 7.48 -6.02
N GLN A 222 -11.24 7.58 -7.21
CA GLN A 222 -11.20 8.79 -8.03
C GLN A 222 -11.85 9.99 -7.38
N GLU A 223 -12.89 9.78 -6.56
CA GLU A 223 -13.56 10.82 -5.81
C GLU A 223 -12.64 11.45 -4.73
N TRP A 224 -11.87 10.62 -4.03
CA TRP A 224 -11.03 11.05 -2.92
C TRP A 224 -9.58 11.32 -3.31
N GLY A 225 -9.02 10.58 -4.25
CA GLY A 225 -7.61 10.57 -4.60
C GLY A 225 -6.72 9.99 -3.49
N ILE A 226 -7.29 9.13 -2.64
CA ILE A 226 -6.62 8.49 -1.50
C ILE A 226 -6.72 6.98 -1.68
N SER A 227 -5.60 6.27 -1.71
CA SER A 227 -5.57 4.80 -1.73
C SER A 227 -5.76 4.23 -0.33
N ASP A 228 -4.81 4.54 0.55
CA ASP A 228 -4.79 4.05 1.92
C ASP A 228 -4.43 5.19 2.86
N ALA A 229 -5.24 5.42 3.89
CA ALA A 229 -4.97 6.43 4.90
C ALA A 229 -5.82 6.20 6.16
N LEU A 230 -5.36 6.73 7.27
CA LEU A 230 -6.12 6.83 8.51
C LEU A 230 -6.25 8.30 8.89
N PHE A 231 -7.48 8.75 9.14
CA PHE A 231 -7.78 10.07 9.69
C PHE A 231 -8.43 9.95 11.06
N ILE A 232 -8.14 10.90 11.93
CA ILE A 232 -8.88 11.14 13.16
C ILE A 232 -9.40 12.57 13.03
N ASP A 233 -10.70 12.71 12.88
CA ASP A 233 -11.38 13.89 12.35
C ASP A 233 -10.80 14.30 10.98
N ASP A 234 -10.38 15.53 10.80
CA ASP A 234 -9.76 16.06 9.59
C ASP A 234 -8.24 15.85 9.51
N LYS A 235 -7.62 15.18 10.51
CA LYS A 235 -6.17 15.03 10.63
C LYS A 235 -5.68 13.65 10.26
N GLN A 236 -4.88 13.58 9.22
CA GLN A 236 -4.26 12.33 8.80
C GLN A 236 -3.23 11.84 9.84
N VAL A 237 -3.34 10.58 10.19
CA VAL A 237 -2.33 9.86 10.95
C VAL A 237 -1.24 9.41 9.99
N ARG A 238 -0.02 9.90 10.14
CA ARG A 238 1.10 9.48 9.31
C ARG A 238 1.34 7.98 9.46
N THR A 239 1.34 7.29 8.34
CA THR A 239 1.58 5.85 8.20
C THR A 239 2.94 5.64 7.53
N GLY A 240 4.04 5.82 8.27
CA GLY A 240 5.36 5.31 7.86
C GLY A 240 5.39 3.80 8.07
N PRO A 241 6.25 3.24 8.94
CA PRO A 241 5.99 1.91 9.49
C PRO A 241 4.61 1.90 10.17
N PRO A 242 3.81 0.81 10.04
CA PRO A 242 2.47 0.75 10.59
C PRO A 242 2.44 1.16 12.07
N PRO A 243 1.64 2.16 12.46
CA PRO A 243 1.56 2.56 13.86
C PRO A 243 0.99 1.41 14.70
N SER A 244 1.59 1.19 15.88
CA SER A 244 1.10 0.18 16.80
C SER A 244 -0.33 0.49 17.26
N TYR A 245 -1.09 -0.56 17.63
CA TYR A 245 -2.42 -0.43 18.23
C TYR A 245 -2.44 0.61 19.37
N LYS A 246 -1.50 0.51 20.31
CA LYS A 246 -1.37 1.46 21.44
C LYS A 246 -1.22 2.92 20.98
N LYS A 247 -0.48 3.15 19.90
CA LYS A 247 -0.26 4.50 19.34
C LYS A 247 -1.53 5.06 18.72
N ILE A 248 -2.28 4.25 17.97
CA ILE A 248 -3.56 4.64 17.38
C ILE A 248 -4.57 4.94 18.48
N ARG A 249 -4.77 4.00 19.39
CA ARG A 249 -5.66 4.14 20.55
C ARG A 249 -5.38 5.39 21.36
N LYS A 250 -4.11 5.68 21.66
CA LYS A 250 -3.71 6.90 22.40
C LYS A 250 -4.09 8.18 21.66
N LYS A 251 -4.02 8.19 20.32
CA LYS A 251 -4.44 9.34 19.52
C LYS A 251 -5.96 9.55 19.60
N ILE A 252 -6.74 8.50 19.47
CA ILE A 252 -8.20 8.53 19.59
C ILE A 252 -8.57 8.99 21.00
N ALA A 253 -8.03 8.38 22.06
CA ALA A 253 -8.31 8.75 23.46
C ALA A 253 -8.04 10.23 23.77
N ARG A 254 -6.95 10.77 23.22
CA ARG A 254 -6.63 12.21 23.39
C ARG A 254 -7.70 13.11 22.75
N ARG A 255 -8.25 12.66 21.63
CA ARG A 255 -9.27 13.42 20.92
C ARG A 255 -10.61 13.37 21.65
N VAL A 256 -11.02 12.18 22.11
CA VAL A 256 -12.21 11.97 22.94
C VAL A 256 -12.13 12.85 24.22
N LYS A 257 -10.99 12.79 24.93
CA LYS A 257 -10.80 13.63 26.12
C LYS A 257 -10.91 15.13 25.84
N ARG A 258 -10.44 15.58 24.69
CA ARG A 258 -10.55 16.99 24.29
C ARG A 258 -11.98 17.38 24.00
N LEU A 259 -12.73 16.53 23.31
CA LEU A 259 -14.15 16.73 23.02
C LEU A 259 -14.96 16.86 24.33
N SER A 260 -14.84 15.90 25.25
CA SER A 260 -15.53 15.93 26.55
C SER A 260 -15.20 17.15 27.42
N ARG A 261 -14.04 17.75 27.25
CA ARG A 261 -13.67 19.00 27.95
C ARG A 261 -14.34 20.21 27.31
N GLN A 262 -14.46 20.25 26.01
CA GLN A 262 -15.11 21.36 25.28
C GLN A 262 -16.61 21.37 25.58
N GLU A 263 -17.27 20.20 25.60
CA GLU A 263 -18.68 20.09 26.00
C GLU A 263 -18.93 20.61 27.42
N LYS A 264 -18.03 20.30 28.37
CA LYS A 264 -18.15 20.80 29.76
C LYS A 264 -17.87 22.30 29.92
N SER A 265 -17.13 22.91 29.02
CA SER A 265 -16.76 24.34 29.07
C SER A 265 -17.72 25.24 28.31
N GLY A 266 -18.72 24.72 27.59
CA GLY A 266 -19.69 25.49 26.80
C GLY A 266 -19.06 26.30 25.66
N LEU A 267 -17.79 26.07 25.31
CA LEU A 267 -17.09 26.77 24.23
C LEU A 267 -17.51 26.21 22.87
N PRO A 268 -17.77 27.03 21.84
CA PRO A 268 -18.13 26.59 20.51
C PRO A 268 -16.99 25.77 19.87
N LEU A 269 -17.38 24.86 18.99
CA LEU A 269 -16.53 23.86 18.28
C LEU A 269 -15.64 24.48 17.22
#